data_b71cc4ddadb67c1d33dd5bdc780d966a
#
_entry.id   b71cc4ddadb67c1d33dd5bdc780d966a
#
_cell.length_a   1.000
_cell.length_b   1.000
_cell.length_c   1.000
_cell.angle_alpha   90.00
_cell.angle_beta   90.00
_cell.angle_gamma   90.00
#
_symmetry.space_group_name_H-M   'P 1'
#
loop_
_entity.id
_entity.type
_entity.pdbx_description
1 polymer ?
#
loop_
_entity_poly.entity_id
_entity_poly.type
_entity_poly.pdbx_seq_one_letter_code
_entity_poly.pdbx_strand_id
1 'polypeptide(L)'
;MIVVAHLLDALFPEGHDIRVDGALIHGSARTGAAESVAVIGTANAAAVDAALALSLVEHLLAVLDGPPRPLVLLVDTSGQALRRHEELIGLNAYLAHVAECVDFARRSGFPSLSLVYGQAVSGGFLSFGMMADRVYALASAQIRVMDLRAMARITKIPHEELVRLAAESPVFAPGAENYARMGAIEAIWSEPSSLLLNAALAELLGHQAVAREDHRREFGQLRGGRLLAARTVAAIGAAR
;
A
#
# COMPACT_ATOMS: atom_id res chain seq x y z
N MET A 1 2.72 15.35 9.78
CA MET A 1 2.38 13.95 10.05
C MET A 1 0.98 13.94 10.66
N ILE A 2 0.05 13.17 10.09
CA ILE A 2 -1.33 13.09 10.59
C ILE A 2 -1.32 12.21 11.85
N VAL A 3 -2.00 12.66 12.90
CA VAL A 3 -2.21 11.87 14.11
C VAL A 3 -3.24 10.78 13.77
N VAL A 4 -2.94 9.52 14.10
CA VAL A 4 -3.80 8.37 13.75
C VAL A 4 -5.24 8.54 14.24
N ALA A 5 -5.46 9.07 15.43
CA ALA A 5 -6.80 9.32 15.94
C ALA A 5 -7.61 10.23 15.00
N HIS A 6 -7.05 11.36 14.59
CA HIS A 6 -7.71 12.27 13.65
C HIS A 6 -7.95 11.64 12.26
N LEU A 7 -7.04 10.76 11.83
CA LEU A 7 -7.24 9.98 10.60
C LEU A 7 -8.48 9.08 10.73
N LEU A 8 -8.58 8.35 11.83
CA LEU A 8 -9.68 7.41 12.06
C LEU A 8 -11.02 8.13 12.21
N ASP A 9 -11.07 9.24 12.96
CA ASP A 9 -12.28 10.06 13.10
C ASP A 9 -12.75 10.61 11.75
N ALA A 10 -11.82 11.04 10.88
CA ALA A 10 -12.14 11.59 9.56
C ALA A 10 -12.60 10.51 8.57
N LEU A 11 -12.03 9.30 8.65
CA LEU A 11 -12.38 8.19 7.75
C LEU A 11 -13.66 7.46 8.19
N PHE A 12 -13.90 7.35 9.51
CA PHE A 12 -14.96 6.52 10.09
C PHE A 12 -15.88 7.26 11.06
N PRO A 13 -16.51 8.39 10.65
CA PRO A 13 -17.36 9.20 11.52
C PRO A 13 -18.63 8.46 11.97
N GLU A 14 -19.02 7.36 11.32
CA GLU A 14 -20.16 6.53 11.69
C GLU A 14 -19.85 5.59 12.87
N GLY A 15 -18.59 5.59 13.35
CA GLY A 15 -18.10 4.85 14.49
C GLY A 15 -17.21 3.66 14.13
N HIS A 16 -16.30 3.37 15.04
CA HIS A 16 -15.35 2.27 14.93
C HIS A 16 -14.93 1.73 16.29
N ASP A 17 -14.40 0.51 16.30
CA ASP A 17 -13.75 -0.13 17.47
C ASP A 17 -12.23 -0.34 17.23
N ILE A 18 -11.66 0.44 16.32
CA ILE A 18 -10.25 0.34 15.93
C ILE A 18 -9.33 0.67 17.10
N ARG A 19 -8.35 -0.18 17.31
CA ARG A 19 -7.28 -0.03 18.30
C ARG A 19 -5.95 0.25 17.63
N VAL A 20 -5.07 0.93 18.35
CA VAL A 20 -3.69 1.20 17.92
C VAL A 20 -2.76 0.68 19.01
N ASP A 21 -2.21 -0.51 18.78
CA ASP A 21 -1.33 -1.18 19.73
C ASP A 21 0.12 -1.03 19.25
N GLY A 22 0.78 0.02 19.77
CA GLY A 22 2.12 0.40 19.32
C GLY A 22 2.13 0.83 17.85
N ALA A 23 2.62 -0.05 16.98
CA ALA A 23 2.68 0.19 15.54
C ALA A 23 1.54 -0.47 14.76
N LEU A 24 0.76 -1.33 15.39
CA LEU A 24 -0.33 -2.07 14.77
C LEU A 24 -1.65 -1.31 14.90
N ILE A 25 -2.38 -1.18 13.80
CA ILE A 25 -3.77 -0.72 13.75
C ILE A 25 -4.63 -1.94 13.42
N HIS A 26 -5.68 -2.20 14.21
CA HIS A 26 -6.61 -3.30 13.92
C HIS A 26 -7.99 -3.04 14.52
N GLY A 27 -9.03 -3.57 13.91
CA GLY A 27 -10.40 -3.46 14.36
C GLY A 27 -11.39 -3.43 13.23
N SER A 28 -12.56 -2.87 13.49
CA SER A 28 -13.62 -2.70 12.51
C SER A 28 -14.24 -1.31 12.57
N ALA A 29 -14.88 -0.92 11.47
CA ALA A 29 -15.57 0.35 11.38
C ALA A 29 -16.86 0.21 10.56
N ARG A 30 -17.78 1.18 10.74
CA ARG A 30 -18.94 1.36 9.86
C ARG A 30 -18.66 2.44 8.84
N THR A 31 -19.22 2.26 7.65
CA THR A 31 -19.08 3.22 6.54
C THR A 31 -20.40 3.30 5.78
N GLY A 32 -20.66 4.41 5.09
CA GLY A 32 -21.84 4.55 4.25
C GLY A 32 -21.88 3.57 3.07
N ALA A 33 -20.75 2.97 2.69
CA ALA A 33 -20.67 2.00 1.60
C ALA A 33 -20.82 0.55 2.07
N ALA A 34 -20.54 0.26 3.34
CA ALA A 34 -20.61 -1.08 3.91
C ALA A 34 -20.91 -1.02 5.41
N GLU A 35 -21.80 -1.89 5.88
CA GLU A 35 -22.20 -1.98 7.29
C GLU A 35 -21.01 -2.28 8.20
N SER A 36 -20.03 -3.06 7.71
CA SER A 36 -18.81 -3.37 8.44
C SER A 36 -17.63 -3.48 7.48
N VAL A 37 -16.54 -2.77 7.79
CA VAL A 37 -15.23 -2.94 7.14
C VAL A 37 -14.22 -3.38 8.18
N ALA A 38 -13.32 -4.28 7.82
CA ALA A 38 -12.17 -4.60 8.66
C ALA A 38 -11.04 -3.61 8.39
N VAL A 39 -10.40 -3.14 9.45
CA VAL A 39 -9.29 -2.17 9.33
C VAL A 39 -8.04 -2.80 9.94
N ILE A 40 -6.98 -2.89 9.16
CA ILE A 40 -5.67 -3.38 9.59
C ILE A 40 -4.62 -2.40 9.08
N GLY A 41 -3.58 -2.14 9.84
CA GLY A 41 -2.58 -1.19 9.35
C GLY A 41 -1.34 -1.05 10.22
N THR A 42 -0.48 -0.17 9.76
CA THR A 42 0.74 0.24 10.45
C THR A 42 0.68 1.72 10.81
N ALA A 43 1.27 2.09 11.94
CA ALA A 43 1.33 3.45 12.46
C ALA A 43 2.75 3.85 12.84
N ASN A 44 2.92 5.16 13.12
CA ASN A 44 4.14 5.75 13.70
C ASN A 44 5.39 5.56 12.83
N ALA A 45 5.22 5.49 11.51
CA ALA A 45 6.29 5.20 10.56
C ALA A 45 7.14 3.98 10.99
N ALA A 46 6.50 2.98 11.58
CA ALA A 46 7.20 1.84 12.14
C ALA A 46 7.95 1.04 11.08
N ALA A 47 9.15 0.57 11.44
CA ALA A 47 9.82 -0.45 10.64
C ALA A 47 9.14 -1.80 10.88
N VAL A 48 8.76 -2.49 9.81
CA VAL A 48 8.13 -3.81 9.89
C VAL A 48 9.22 -4.84 10.20
N ASP A 49 9.21 -5.34 11.42
CA ASP A 49 10.01 -6.47 11.86
C ASP A 49 9.18 -7.77 11.84
N ALA A 50 9.78 -8.89 12.21
CA ALA A 50 9.10 -10.19 12.22
C ALA A 50 7.88 -10.20 13.16
N ALA A 51 7.96 -9.53 14.31
CA ALA A 51 6.85 -9.47 15.27
C ALA A 51 5.65 -8.70 14.71
N LEU A 52 5.89 -7.51 14.14
CA LEU A 52 4.83 -6.71 13.52
C LEU A 52 4.24 -7.43 12.28
N ALA A 53 5.10 -8.08 11.47
CA ALA A 53 4.64 -8.86 10.33
C ALA A 53 3.70 -10.00 10.74
N LEU A 54 4.04 -10.75 11.79
CA LEU A 54 3.17 -11.80 12.34
C LEU A 54 1.87 -11.23 12.93
N SER A 55 1.93 -10.11 13.64
CA SER A 55 0.73 -9.47 14.19
C SER A 55 -0.22 -8.99 13.08
N LEU A 56 0.30 -8.43 11.98
CA LEU A 56 -0.52 -8.07 10.81
C LEU A 56 -1.23 -9.30 10.23
N VAL A 57 -0.50 -10.41 10.08
CA VAL A 57 -1.05 -11.68 9.56
C VAL A 57 -2.08 -12.27 10.51
N GLU A 58 -1.81 -12.32 11.82
CA GLU A 58 -2.74 -12.84 12.82
C GLU A 58 -4.10 -12.14 12.74
N HIS A 59 -4.10 -10.79 12.72
CA HIS A 59 -5.34 -10.03 12.62
C HIS A 59 -6.02 -10.18 11.26
N LEU A 60 -5.25 -10.30 10.18
CA LEU A 60 -5.80 -10.55 8.85
C LEU A 60 -6.49 -11.92 8.79
N LEU A 61 -5.85 -12.96 9.27
CA LEU A 61 -6.42 -14.32 9.30
C LEU A 61 -7.67 -14.38 10.19
N ALA A 62 -7.66 -13.71 11.36
CA ALA A 62 -8.84 -13.63 12.21
C ALA A 62 -10.05 -12.96 11.51
N VAL A 63 -9.80 -11.99 10.62
CA VAL A 63 -10.87 -11.41 9.79
C VAL A 63 -11.43 -12.44 8.79
N LEU A 64 -10.57 -13.29 8.24
CA LEU A 64 -10.95 -14.29 7.23
C LEU A 64 -11.77 -15.47 7.81
N ASP A 65 -11.74 -15.67 9.11
CA ASP A 65 -12.62 -16.64 9.79
C ASP A 65 -14.09 -16.20 9.78
N GLY A 66 -14.38 -14.94 9.47
CA GLY A 66 -15.72 -14.39 9.36
C GLY A 66 -16.24 -14.31 7.93
N PRO A 67 -17.45 -13.77 7.73
CA PRO A 67 -18.00 -13.56 6.40
C PRO A 67 -17.19 -12.52 5.62
N PRO A 68 -17.12 -12.65 4.27
CA PRO A 68 -16.45 -11.68 3.41
C PRO A 68 -16.97 -10.26 3.61
N ARG A 69 -16.03 -9.33 3.80
CA ARG A 69 -16.29 -7.90 3.97
C ARG A 69 -15.08 -7.09 3.47
N PRO A 70 -15.24 -5.79 3.18
CA PRO A 70 -14.12 -4.98 2.74
C PRO A 70 -13.00 -4.90 3.78
N LEU A 71 -11.75 -4.94 3.29
CA LEU A 71 -10.53 -4.68 4.05
C LEU A 71 -10.02 -3.29 3.73
N VAL A 72 -9.81 -2.47 4.75
CA VAL A 72 -9.13 -1.18 4.64
C VAL A 72 -7.74 -1.31 5.28
N LEU A 73 -6.70 -1.22 4.45
CA LEU A 73 -5.31 -1.33 4.87
C LEU A 73 -4.72 0.07 5.04
N LEU A 74 -4.44 0.50 6.27
CA LEU A 74 -3.84 1.80 6.57
C LEU A 74 -2.32 1.69 6.63
N VAL A 75 -1.59 2.54 5.90
CA VAL A 75 -0.14 2.41 5.73
C VAL A 75 0.61 3.65 6.21
N ASP A 76 1.44 3.43 7.24
CA ASP A 76 2.50 4.34 7.67
C ASP A 76 3.69 3.51 8.17
N THR A 77 4.67 3.27 7.29
CA THR A 77 5.84 2.43 7.58
C THR A 77 7.10 2.99 6.95
N SER A 78 8.21 2.97 7.70
CA SER A 78 9.56 3.27 7.19
C SER A 78 10.20 2.10 6.42
N GLY A 79 9.45 1.04 6.15
CA GLY A 79 9.90 -0.14 5.42
C GLY A 79 10.20 -1.32 6.36
N GLN A 80 10.93 -2.30 5.84
CA GLN A 80 11.38 -3.43 6.66
C GLN A 80 12.44 -3.01 7.66
N ALA A 81 12.46 -3.67 8.82
CA ALA A 81 13.51 -3.48 9.80
C ALA A 81 14.86 -3.98 9.26
N LEU A 82 15.90 -3.15 9.39
CA LEU A 82 17.24 -3.42 8.83
C LEU A 82 18.24 -3.87 9.90
N ARG A 83 17.76 -4.47 10.99
CA ARG A 83 18.61 -4.99 12.05
C ARG A 83 19.21 -6.35 11.65
N ARG A 84 20.45 -6.61 12.03
CA ARG A 84 21.11 -7.91 11.77
C ARG A 84 20.29 -9.10 12.26
N HIS A 85 19.62 -8.97 13.39
CA HIS A 85 18.74 -10.00 13.92
C HIS A 85 17.65 -10.40 12.94
N GLU A 86 16.98 -9.42 12.33
CA GLU A 86 15.90 -9.65 11.35
C GLU A 86 16.40 -10.40 10.11
N GLU A 87 17.60 -10.06 9.64
CA GLU A 87 18.24 -10.77 8.53
C GLU A 87 18.53 -12.23 8.88
N LEU A 88 19.04 -12.48 10.11
CA LEU A 88 19.37 -13.83 10.56
C LEU A 88 18.15 -14.74 10.73
N ILE A 89 17.01 -14.19 11.12
CA ILE A 89 15.76 -14.95 11.25
C ILE A 89 14.97 -15.04 9.93
N GLY A 90 15.49 -14.42 8.86
CA GLY A 90 14.88 -14.45 7.53
C GLY A 90 13.63 -13.57 7.40
N LEU A 91 13.69 -12.29 7.81
CA LEU A 91 12.57 -11.34 7.73
C LEU A 91 11.86 -11.31 6.38
N ASN A 92 12.60 -11.55 5.29
CA ASN A 92 12.02 -11.62 3.95
C ASN A 92 10.91 -12.69 3.83
N ALA A 93 11.02 -13.83 4.55
CA ALA A 93 9.98 -14.85 4.56
C ALA A 93 8.71 -14.37 5.31
N TYR A 94 8.87 -13.62 6.40
CA TYR A 94 7.73 -13.02 7.11
C TYR A 94 7.02 -11.98 6.24
N LEU A 95 7.75 -11.17 5.51
CA LEU A 95 7.14 -10.21 4.57
C LEU A 95 6.45 -10.90 3.39
N ALA A 96 7.03 -11.99 2.86
CA ALA A 96 6.39 -12.81 1.85
C ALA A 96 5.08 -13.41 2.38
N HIS A 97 5.07 -13.89 3.63
CA HIS A 97 3.87 -14.42 4.27
C HIS A 97 2.78 -13.35 4.45
N VAL A 98 3.13 -12.10 4.80
CA VAL A 98 2.18 -10.98 4.80
C VAL A 98 1.56 -10.80 3.42
N ALA A 99 2.36 -10.79 2.35
CA ALA A 99 1.88 -10.62 0.99
C ALA A 99 0.97 -11.77 0.56
N GLU A 100 1.33 -13.01 0.88
CA GLU A 100 0.52 -14.20 0.61
C GLU A 100 -0.83 -14.15 1.32
N CYS A 101 -0.88 -13.71 2.59
CA CYS A 101 -2.13 -13.60 3.34
C CYS A 101 -3.04 -12.50 2.77
N VAL A 102 -2.52 -11.36 2.33
CA VAL A 102 -3.33 -10.33 1.66
C VAL A 102 -3.86 -10.85 0.32
N ASP A 103 -3.05 -11.54 -0.48
CA ASP A 103 -3.52 -12.14 -1.73
C ASP A 103 -4.56 -13.24 -1.48
N PHE A 104 -4.36 -14.06 -0.45
CA PHE A 104 -5.33 -15.07 -0.03
C PHE A 104 -6.68 -14.45 0.37
N ALA A 105 -6.67 -13.35 1.14
CA ALA A 105 -7.87 -12.59 1.48
C ALA A 105 -8.63 -12.14 0.23
N ARG A 106 -7.93 -11.51 -0.72
CA ARG A 106 -8.49 -11.07 -1.99
C ARG A 106 -9.14 -12.22 -2.75
N ARG A 107 -8.46 -13.36 -2.87
CA ARG A 107 -8.97 -14.57 -3.55
C ARG A 107 -10.15 -15.20 -2.81
N SER A 108 -10.21 -15.04 -1.48
CA SER A 108 -11.30 -15.53 -0.64
C SER A 108 -12.54 -14.62 -0.63
N GLY A 109 -12.54 -13.55 -1.43
CA GLY A 109 -13.70 -12.68 -1.60
C GLY A 109 -13.74 -11.47 -0.67
N PHE A 110 -12.62 -11.13 -0.02
CA PHE A 110 -12.45 -9.92 0.79
C PHE A 110 -11.86 -8.80 -0.09
N PRO A 111 -12.69 -7.89 -0.64
CA PRO A 111 -12.17 -6.80 -1.45
C PRO A 111 -11.34 -5.85 -0.58
N SER A 112 -10.20 -5.41 -1.11
CA SER A 112 -9.21 -4.68 -0.32
C SER A 112 -8.87 -3.31 -0.89
N LEU A 113 -8.87 -2.30 -0.03
CA LEU A 113 -8.45 -0.94 -0.31
C LEU A 113 -7.31 -0.57 0.63
N SER A 114 -6.22 -0.04 0.09
CA SER A 114 -5.12 0.52 0.88
C SER A 114 -5.12 2.03 0.83
N LEU A 115 -4.91 2.69 1.97
CA LEU A 115 -4.66 4.12 2.06
C LEU A 115 -3.28 4.38 2.70
N VAL A 116 -2.38 4.95 1.91
CA VAL A 116 -1.10 5.46 2.41
C VAL A 116 -1.34 6.84 3.00
N TYR A 117 -1.23 6.96 4.34
CA TYR A 117 -1.48 8.21 5.03
C TYR A 117 -0.22 8.87 5.62
N GLY A 118 0.89 8.12 5.67
CA GLY A 118 2.18 8.58 6.17
C GLY A 118 3.32 8.15 5.26
N GLN A 119 4.29 7.44 5.79
CA GLN A 119 5.35 6.87 4.99
C GLN A 119 4.93 5.50 4.39
N ALA A 120 5.43 5.21 3.20
CA ALA A 120 5.26 3.91 2.56
C ALA A 120 6.58 3.53 1.87
N VAL A 121 7.42 2.79 2.59
CA VAL A 121 8.79 2.56 2.17
C VAL A 121 9.04 1.08 1.92
N SER A 122 9.68 0.78 0.79
CA SER A 122 10.30 -0.50 0.48
C SER A 122 9.42 -1.74 0.80
N GLY A 123 10.03 -2.81 1.31
CA GLY A 123 9.38 -4.10 1.56
C GLY A 123 8.18 -4.03 2.51
N GLY A 124 8.21 -3.17 3.53
CA GLY A 124 7.08 -3.01 4.45
C GLY A 124 5.80 -2.53 3.77
N PHE A 125 5.91 -1.64 2.79
CA PHE A 125 4.77 -1.20 1.97
C PHE A 125 4.42 -2.20 0.87
N LEU A 126 5.43 -2.72 0.16
CA LEU A 126 5.22 -3.59 -1.00
C LEU A 126 4.54 -4.91 -0.63
N SER A 127 4.86 -5.48 0.54
CA SER A 127 4.30 -6.75 1.00
C SER A 127 2.90 -6.62 1.62
N PHE A 128 2.47 -5.41 1.96
CA PHE A 128 1.20 -5.19 2.66
C PHE A 128 0.27 -4.28 1.86
N GLY A 129 0.46 -2.96 1.93
CA GLY A 129 -0.46 -1.99 1.33
C GLY A 129 -0.53 -2.07 -0.20
N MET A 130 0.61 -2.35 -0.87
CA MET A 130 0.64 -2.48 -2.33
C MET A 130 -0.06 -3.75 -2.83
N MET A 131 -0.33 -4.72 -1.95
CA MET A 131 -1.02 -5.96 -2.30
C MET A 131 -2.54 -5.79 -2.40
N ALA A 132 -3.11 -4.67 -1.97
CA ALA A 132 -4.55 -4.40 -2.05
C ALA A 132 -5.04 -4.32 -3.51
N ASP A 133 -6.34 -4.53 -3.72
CA ASP A 133 -6.99 -4.38 -5.04
C ASP A 133 -6.92 -2.95 -5.54
N ARG A 134 -7.08 -1.96 -4.64
CA ARG A 134 -6.96 -0.53 -4.95
C ARG A 134 -6.07 0.14 -3.91
N VAL A 135 -5.19 1.01 -4.37
CA VAL A 135 -4.24 1.74 -3.51
C VAL A 135 -4.44 3.23 -3.69
N TYR A 136 -4.69 3.91 -2.59
CA TYR A 136 -4.84 5.37 -2.52
C TYR A 136 -3.74 5.96 -1.65
N ALA A 137 -3.48 7.25 -1.80
CA ALA A 137 -2.53 7.95 -0.96
C ALA A 137 -3.03 9.33 -0.60
N LEU A 138 -2.68 9.82 0.57
CA LEU A 138 -2.82 11.25 0.87
C LEU A 138 -1.75 12.05 0.14
N ALA A 139 -2.04 13.30 -0.20
CA ALA A 139 -1.08 14.20 -0.86
C ALA A 139 0.19 14.43 -0.01
N SER A 140 0.07 14.32 1.31
CA SER A 140 1.19 14.40 2.25
C SER A 140 2.01 13.11 2.37
N ALA A 141 1.56 12.01 1.77
CA ALA A 141 2.20 10.70 1.88
C ALA A 141 3.57 10.68 1.21
N GLN A 142 4.51 9.98 1.84
CA GLN A 142 5.88 9.83 1.35
C GLN A 142 6.12 8.40 0.89
N ILE A 143 5.98 8.16 -0.41
CA ILE A 143 6.12 6.84 -1.00
C ILE A 143 7.47 6.75 -1.71
N ARG A 144 8.25 5.69 -1.40
CA ARG A 144 9.55 5.44 -2.03
C ARG A 144 10.01 4.00 -1.79
N VAL A 145 10.79 3.46 -2.69
CA VAL A 145 11.54 2.22 -2.42
C VAL A 145 12.77 2.55 -1.58
N MET A 146 13.47 3.63 -1.95
CA MET A 146 14.69 4.07 -1.29
C MET A 146 14.85 5.58 -1.49
N ASP A 147 15.46 6.29 -0.54
CA ASP A 147 15.83 7.67 -0.77
C ASP A 147 17.02 7.77 -1.77
N LEU A 148 17.12 8.90 -2.48
CA LEU A 148 18.12 9.09 -3.54
C LEU A 148 19.56 9.05 -3.01
N ARG A 149 19.83 9.42 -1.76
CA ARG A 149 21.16 9.33 -1.16
C ARG A 149 21.56 7.89 -0.86
N ALA A 150 20.63 7.08 -0.35
CA ALA A 150 20.84 5.66 -0.17
C ALA A 150 21.02 4.97 -1.52
N MET A 151 20.24 5.34 -2.52
CA MET A 151 20.37 4.84 -3.90
C MET A 151 21.75 5.16 -4.48
N ALA A 152 22.25 6.38 -4.31
CA ALA A 152 23.59 6.76 -4.77
C ALA A 152 24.70 5.90 -4.15
N ARG A 153 24.58 5.58 -2.85
CA ARG A 153 25.55 4.71 -2.17
C ARG A 153 25.58 3.29 -2.73
N ILE A 154 24.42 2.74 -3.08
CA ILE A 154 24.28 1.36 -3.55
C ILE A 154 24.64 1.25 -5.03
N THR A 155 24.07 2.11 -5.86
CA THR A 155 24.23 2.06 -7.33
C THR A 155 25.54 2.65 -7.82
N LYS A 156 26.23 3.44 -6.97
CA LYS A 156 27.42 4.25 -7.33
C LYS A 156 27.12 5.32 -8.38
N ILE A 157 25.87 5.61 -8.65
CA ILE A 157 25.46 6.77 -9.47
C ILE A 157 25.54 8.00 -8.59
N PRO A 158 26.15 9.12 -9.05
CA PRO A 158 26.21 10.37 -8.30
C PRO A 158 24.81 10.85 -7.91
N HIS A 159 24.68 11.39 -6.69
CA HIS A 159 23.39 11.86 -6.17
C HIS A 159 22.72 12.90 -7.09
N GLU A 160 23.50 13.82 -7.65
CA GLU A 160 23.02 14.86 -8.57
C GLU A 160 22.43 14.25 -9.85
N GLU A 161 23.04 13.20 -10.37
CA GLU A 161 22.53 12.48 -11.53
C GLU A 161 21.22 11.74 -11.19
N LEU A 162 21.11 11.14 -10.01
CA LEU A 162 19.85 10.54 -9.55
C LEU A 162 18.74 11.59 -9.38
N VAL A 163 19.05 12.78 -8.90
CA VAL A 163 18.09 13.89 -8.82
C VAL A 163 17.60 14.28 -10.23
N ARG A 164 18.51 14.38 -11.20
CA ARG A 164 18.15 14.65 -12.59
C ARG A 164 17.27 13.55 -13.19
N LEU A 165 17.67 12.30 -13.02
CA LEU A 165 16.89 11.14 -13.49
C LEU A 165 15.51 11.06 -12.83
N ALA A 166 15.41 11.40 -11.55
CA ALA A 166 14.13 11.44 -10.84
C ALA A 166 13.18 12.51 -11.38
N ALA A 167 13.70 13.64 -11.89
CA ALA A 167 12.89 14.66 -12.55
C ALA A 167 12.35 14.21 -13.92
N GLU A 168 13.10 13.37 -14.63
CA GLU A 168 12.75 12.91 -15.97
C GLU A 168 11.95 11.60 -15.97
N SER A 169 12.15 10.73 -14.98
CA SER A 169 11.56 9.40 -14.96
C SER A 169 10.94 9.06 -13.60
N PRO A 170 9.65 8.69 -13.57
CA PRO A 170 8.97 8.29 -12.33
C PRO A 170 9.58 7.02 -11.70
N VAL A 171 10.34 6.22 -12.44
CA VAL A 171 11.01 5.01 -11.91
C VAL A 171 12.05 5.37 -10.84
N PHE A 172 12.70 6.52 -10.95
CA PHE A 172 13.70 6.99 -9.99
C PHE A 172 13.10 7.93 -8.93
N ALA A 173 11.91 8.44 -9.17
CA ALA A 173 11.34 9.51 -8.36
C ALA A 173 10.54 8.95 -7.17
N PRO A 174 10.83 9.42 -5.93
CA PRO A 174 9.94 9.23 -4.80
C PRO A 174 8.68 10.09 -4.95
N GLY A 175 7.65 9.77 -4.16
CA GLY A 175 6.45 10.59 -4.02
C GLY A 175 5.19 9.98 -4.62
N ALA A 176 4.04 10.29 -4.01
CA ALA A 176 2.74 9.73 -4.39
C ALA A 176 2.40 9.99 -5.87
N GLU A 177 2.71 11.16 -6.39
CA GLU A 177 2.44 11.53 -7.80
C GLU A 177 3.16 10.62 -8.79
N ASN A 178 4.42 10.26 -8.52
CA ASN A 178 5.19 9.37 -9.39
C ASN A 178 4.64 7.94 -9.35
N TYR A 179 4.21 7.48 -8.17
CA TYR A 179 3.55 6.19 -8.03
C TYR A 179 2.18 6.17 -8.72
N ALA A 180 1.42 7.28 -8.69
CA ALA A 180 0.19 7.42 -9.44
C ALA A 180 0.45 7.40 -10.96
N ARG A 181 1.49 8.11 -11.45
CA ARG A 181 1.91 8.05 -12.85
C ARG A 181 2.32 6.65 -13.30
N MET A 182 2.98 5.87 -12.44
CA MET A 182 3.31 4.47 -12.71
C MET A 182 2.10 3.52 -12.66
N GLY A 183 0.92 4.01 -12.28
CA GLY A 183 -0.30 3.23 -12.13
C GLY A 183 -0.40 2.47 -10.81
N ALA A 184 0.55 2.65 -9.89
CA ALA A 184 0.58 1.94 -8.61
C ALA A 184 -0.39 2.53 -7.58
N ILE A 185 -0.77 3.79 -7.72
CA ILE A 185 -1.75 4.52 -6.91
C ILE A 185 -2.94 4.88 -7.78
N GLU A 186 -4.15 4.56 -7.33
CA GLU A 186 -5.40 4.84 -8.04
C GLU A 186 -5.67 6.35 -8.10
N ALA A 187 -5.69 6.97 -6.92
CA ALA A 187 -5.86 8.42 -6.77
C ALA A 187 -5.15 8.95 -5.53
N ILE A 188 -4.88 10.25 -5.54
CA ILE A 188 -4.30 10.99 -4.42
C ILE A 188 -5.40 11.86 -3.81
N TRP A 189 -5.62 11.71 -2.50
CA TRP A 189 -6.58 12.50 -1.75
C TRP A 189 -5.86 13.66 -1.08
N SER A 190 -6.46 14.85 -1.11
CA SER A 190 -5.90 16.05 -0.44
C SER A 190 -5.80 15.87 1.07
N GLU A 191 -6.83 15.23 1.65
CA GLU A 191 -6.97 15.00 3.08
C GLU A 191 -7.76 13.70 3.36
N PRO A 192 -7.74 13.14 4.58
CA PRO A 192 -8.59 12.03 4.95
C PRO A 192 -10.06 12.43 4.83
N SER A 193 -10.87 11.58 4.18
CA SER A 193 -12.27 11.88 3.92
C SER A 193 -13.10 10.61 3.89
N SER A 194 -14.14 10.57 4.72
CA SER A 194 -15.13 9.49 4.69
C SER A 194 -15.91 9.45 3.37
N LEU A 195 -16.15 10.61 2.75
CA LEU A 195 -16.80 10.70 1.46
C LEU A 195 -15.98 10.01 0.36
N LEU A 196 -14.66 10.29 0.30
CA LEU A 196 -13.77 9.65 -0.66
C LEU A 196 -13.61 8.16 -0.37
N LEU A 197 -13.50 7.77 0.90
CA LEU A 197 -13.44 6.37 1.30
C LEU A 197 -14.71 5.61 0.89
N ASN A 198 -15.88 6.16 1.16
CA ASN A 198 -17.16 5.57 0.79
C ASN A 198 -17.30 5.42 -0.73
N ALA A 199 -16.91 6.43 -1.49
CA ALA A 199 -16.93 6.37 -2.96
C ALA A 199 -16.00 5.27 -3.49
N ALA A 200 -14.78 5.18 -2.97
CA ALA A 200 -13.81 4.17 -3.36
C ALA A 200 -14.26 2.75 -2.97
N LEU A 201 -14.85 2.57 -1.79
CA LEU A 201 -15.41 1.29 -1.35
C LEU A 201 -16.63 0.89 -2.19
N ALA A 202 -17.52 1.83 -2.51
CA ALA A 202 -18.70 1.55 -3.34
C ALA A 202 -18.29 1.11 -4.75
N GLU A 203 -17.29 1.75 -5.35
CA GLU A 203 -16.73 1.35 -6.63
C GLU A 203 -16.09 -0.05 -6.56
N LEU A 204 -15.30 -0.31 -5.54
CA LEU A 204 -14.67 -1.62 -5.32
C LEU A 204 -15.70 -2.73 -5.17
N LEU A 205 -16.79 -2.48 -4.43
CA LEU A 205 -17.87 -3.45 -4.22
C LEU A 205 -18.75 -3.64 -5.46
N GLY A 206 -18.99 -2.58 -6.23
CA GLY A 206 -19.79 -2.61 -7.46
C GLY A 206 -19.12 -3.40 -8.60
N HIS A 207 -17.80 -3.50 -8.60
CA HIS A 207 -17.02 -4.12 -9.68
C HIS A 207 -16.16 -5.29 -9.22
N GLN A 208 -16.64 -6.11 -8.29
CA GLN A 208 -15.85 -7.18 -7.66
C GLN A 208 -15.12 -8.11 -8.64
N ALA A 209 -15.70 -8.44 -9.78
CA ALA A 209 -15.04 -9.26 -10.80
C ALA A 209 -13.88 -8.52 -11.49
N VAL A 210 -14.09 -7.25 -11.83
CA VAL A 210 -13.10 -6.37 -12.49
C VAL A 210 -12.08 -5.84 -11.47
N ALA A 211 -12.48 -5.63 -10.21
CA ALA A 211 -11.60 -5.14 -9.16
C ALA A 211 -10.42 -6.09 -8.85
N ARG A 212 -10.54 -7.38 -9.19
CA ARG A 212 -9.48 -8.38 -9.02
C ARG A 212 -8.41 -8.34 -10.11
N GLU A 213 -8.67 -7.66 -11.22
CA GLU A 213 -7.67 -7.47 -12.27
C GLU A 213 -6.65 -6.41 -11.87
N ASP A 214 -5.39 -6.70 -12.15
CA ASP A 214 -4.31 -5.74 -11.90
C ASP A 214 -4.19 -4.74 -13.05
N HIS A 215 -4.85 -3.60 -12.93
CA HIS A 215 -4.86 -2.52 -13.91
C HIS A 215 -3.64 -1.59 -13.84
N ARG A 216 -2.68 -1.83 -12.96
CA ARG A 216 -1.50 -0.94 -12.77
C ARG A 216 -0.68 -0.77 -14.04
N ARG A 217 -0.65 -1.80 -14.87
CA ARG A 217 0.05 -1.75 -16.16
C ARG A 217 -0.63 -0.77 -17.12
N GLU A 218 -1.95 -0.89 -17.28
CA GLU A 218 -2.74 -0.03 -18.17
C GLU A 218 -2.71 1.42 -17.69
N PHE A 219 -2.95 1.65 -16.40
CA PHE A 219 -2.89 2.98 -15.80
C PHE A 219 -1.49 3.60 -15.92
N GLY A 220 -0.44 2.83 -15.67
CA GLY A 220 0.94 3.30 -15.84
C GLY A 220 1.26 3.68 -17.28
N GLN A 221 0.72 2.97 -18.25
CA GLN A 221 0.87 3.29 -19.67
C GLN A 221 0.07 4.55 -20.04
N LEU A 222 -1.22 4.62 -19.66
CA LEU A 222 -2.10 5.75 -19.93
C LEU A 222 -1.58 7.06 -19.29
N ARG A 223 -1.03 6.97 -18.09
CA ARG A 223 -0.49 8.12 -17.34
C ARG A 223 0.96 8.47 -17.70
N GLY A 224 1.56 7.77 -18.67
CA GLY A 224 2.91 8.04 -19.18
C GLY A 224 4.06 7.63 -18.25
N GLY A 225 3.78 6.83 -17.20
CA GLY A 225 4.79 6.41 -16.24
C GLY A 225 5.53 5.11 -16.59
N ARG A 226 5.03 4.31 -17.56
CA ARG A 226 5.57 2.99 -17.90
C ARG A 226 5.79 2.75 -19.39
N LEU A 227 6.12 3.77 -20.15
CA LEU A 227 6.22 3.71 -21.61
C LEU A 227 7.27 2.71 -22.11
N LEU A 228 8.45 2.67 -21.48
CA LEU A 228 9.52 1.73 -21.86
C LEU A 228 9.14 0.27 -21.52
N ALA A 229 8.52 0.04 -20.37
CA ALA A 229 8.07 -1.29 -19.98
C ALA A 229 7.05 -1.87 -20.97
N ALA A 230 6.09 -1.06 -21.43
CA ALA A 230 5.10 -1.47 -22.42
C ALA A 230 5.74 -1.93 -23.73
N ARG A 231 6.74 -1.18 -24.23
CA ARG A 231 7.49 -1.54 -25.45
C ARG A 231 8.24 -2.87 -25.28
N THR A 232 8.91 -3.06 -24.14
CA THR A 232 9.65 -4.30 -23.85
C THR A 232 8.73 -5.50 -23.79
N VAL A 233 7.59 -5.38 -23.09
CA VAL A 233 6.59 -6.46 -22.99
C VAL A 233 6.01 -6.80 -24.37
N ALA A 234 5.70 -5.80 -25.21
CA ALA A 234 5.20 -6.02 -26.55
C ALA A 234 6.25 -6.74 -27.45
N ALA A 235 7.52 -6.33 -27.36
CA ALA A 235 8.59 -6.96 -28.10
C ALA A 235 8.81 -8.44 -27.73
N ILE A 236 8.74 -8.77 -26.42
CA ILE A 236 8.84 -10.15 -25.93
C ILE A 236 7.64 -10.98 -26.38
N GLY A 237 6.43 -10.40 -26.32
CA GLY A 237 5.19 -11.07 -26.76
C GLY A 237 5.16 -11.37 -28.26
N ALA A 238 5.76 -10.50 -29.09
CA ALA A 238 5.85 -10.69 -30.52
C ALA A 238 6.93 -11.72 -30.95
N ALA A 239 7.85 -12.06 -30.04
CA ALA A 239 8.94 -13.02 -30.29
C ALA A 239 8.56 -14.48 -29.96
N ARG A 240 7.33 -14.71 -29.48
CA ARG A 240 6.74 -16.03 -29.18
C ARG A 240 5.73 -16.41 -30.24
#